data_a2c605946f165673520d34e7f805fd11
#
_entry.id   a2c605946f165673520d34e7f805fd11
#
_cell.length_a   1.000
_cell.length_b   1.000
_cell.length_c   1.000
_cell.angle_alpha   90.00
_cell.angle_beta   90.00
_cell.angle_gamma   90.00
#
_symmetry.space_group_name_H-M   'P 1'
#
loop_
_entity.id
_entity.type
_entity.pdbx_description
1 polymer ?
#
loop_
_entity_poly.entity_id
_entity_poly.type
_entity_poly.pdbx_seq_one_letter_code
_entity_poly.pdbx_strand_id
1 'polypeptide(L)'
;MAAGEGSRGRHDPNTEALEDYAKAIYAIAGEREGLVLNGEVAQRLGVTPATATSMLKRLADLGLVEYFPYKGVSLTPAGEKVALEVIRHHRLIEAYLSEALGMPEDRVHEEAEVLEHYISEELEELIAAKLGEPRHDPHGTPIPGPDLLPPTWDAR
;
A
#
# COMPACT_ATOMS: atom_id res chain seq x y z
N MET A 1 -14.20 -15.31 -29.54
CA MET A 1 -13.11 -14.79 -28.74
C MET A 1 -13.69 -14.03 -27.56
N ALA A 2 -13.67 -14.63 -26.40
CA ALA A 2 -14.01 -13.92 -25.19
C ALA A 2 -12.86 -12.95 -24.91
N ALA A 3 -13.05 -11.69 -25.23
CA ALA A 3 -12.27 -10.65 -24.60
C ALA A 3 -12.52 -10.81 -23.11
N GLY A 4 -11.49 -11.12 -22.36
CA GLY A 4 -11.59 -11.11 -20.92
C GLY A 4 -12.18 -9.77 -20.53
N GLU A 5 -13.39 -9.79 -20.03
CA GLU A 5 -13.94 -8.68 -19.30
C GLU A 5 -13.02 -8.48 -18.11
N GLY A 6 -11.98 -7.69 -18.34
CA GLY A 6 -11.29 -7.06 -17.25
C GLY A 6 -12.37 -6.35 -16.48
N SER A 7 -12.80 -6.94 -15.40
CA SER A 7 -13.65 -6.31 -14.43
C SER A 7 -13.00 -4.98 -14.09
N ARG A 8 -13.45 -3.93 -14.74
CA ARG A 8 -13.34 -2.58 -14.21
C ARG A 8 -14.28 -2.56 -13.01
N GLY A 9 -13.89 -3.35 -12.01
CA GLY A 9 -14.63 -3.48 -10.78
C GLY A 9 -14.90 -2.09 -10.26
N ARG A 10 -16.16 -1.82 -10.00
CA ARG A 10 -16.54 -0.68 -9.18
C ARG A 10 -15.62 -0.71 -7.98
N HIS A 11 -14.92 0.38 -7.76
CA HIS A 11 -14.09 0.54 -6.59
C HIS A 11 -14.91 0.20 -5.34
N ASP A 12 -14.52 -0.87 -4.67
CA ASP A 12 -15.16 -1.31 -3.43
C ASP A 12 -14.48 -0.57 -2.26
N PRO A 13 -15.23 0.27 -1.51
CA PRO A 13 -14.67 0.94 -0.33
C PRO A 13 -14.06 -0.02 0.70
N ASN A 14 -14.51 -1.27 0.72
CA ASN A 14 -13.91 -2.29 1.57
C ASN A 14 -12.50 -2.65 1.12
N THR A 15 -12.25 -2.72 -0.18
CA THR A 15 -10.92 -2.99 -0.73
C THR A 15 -9.94 -1.87 -0.38
N GLU A 16 -10.36 -0.62 -0.52
CA GLU A 16 -9.55 0.55 -0.12
C GLU A 16 -9.17 0.49 1.37
N ALA A 17 -10.13 0.19 2.24
CA ALA A 17 -9.87 0.06 3.66
C ALA A 17 -8.88 -1.08 3.94
N LEU A 18 -9.04 -2.25 3.33
CA LEU A 18 -8.14 -3.38 3.49
C LEU A 18 -6.71 -3.04 3.05
N GLU A 19 -6.57 -2.32 1.95
CA GLU A 19 -5.28 -1.84 1.45
C GLU A 19 -4.62 -0.85 2.42
N ASP A 20 -5.38 0.09 2.97
CA ASP A 20 -4.89 1.06 3.95
C ASP A 20 -4.39 0.37 5.23
N TYR A 21 -5.11 -0.64 5.71
CA TYR A 21 -4.69 -1.42 6.86
C TYR A 21 -3.41 -2.22 6.59
N ALA A 22 -3.34 -2.89 5.45
CA ALA A 22 -2.14 -3.65 5.07
C ALA A 22 -0.91 -2.73 4.97
N LYS A 23 -1.05 -1.58 4.34
CA LYS A 23 -0.02 -0.55 4.21
C LYS A 23 0.42 -0.02 5.58
N ALA A 24 -0.53 0.27 6.48
CA ALA A 24 -0.23 0.73 7.83
C ALA A 24 0.54 -0.32 8.64
N ILE A 25 0.13 -1.58 8.59
CA ILE A 25 0.81 -2.67 9.29
C ILE A 25 2.24 -2.84 8.75
N TYR A 26 2.41 -2.80 7.43
CA TYR A 26 3.73 -2.90 6.81
C TYR A 26 4.66 -1.77 7.27
N ALA A 27 4.17 -0.54 7.30
CA ALA A 27 4.95 0.61 7.73
C ALA A 27 5.35 0.51 9.21
N ILE A 28 4.42 0.15 10.09
CA ILE A 28 4.70 0.01 11.53
C ILE A 28 5.69 -1.13 11.77
N ALA A 29 5.53 -2.26 11.10
CA ALA A 29 6.43 -3.40 11.21
C ALA A 29 7.86 -3.08 10.77
N GLY A 30 8.02 -2.15 9.83
CA GLY A 30 9.33 -1.67 9.38
C GLY A 30 10.03 -0.72 10.37
N GLU A 31 9.31 -0.15 11.32
CA GLU A 31 9.85 0.81 12.30
C GLU A 31 10.46 0.12 13.52
N ARG A 32 10.04 -1.09 13.84
CA ARG A 32 10.48 -1.85 15.01
C ARG A 32 10.23 -3.33 14.83
N GLU A 33 10.85 -4.15 15.66
CA GLU A 33 10.59 -5.59 15.73
C GLU A 33 9.32 -5.92 16.53
N GLY A 34 8.79 -7.11 16.29
CA GLY A 34 7.64 -7.66 16.99
C GLY A 34 6.32 -7.44 16.29
N LEU A 35 5.26 -7.93 16.93
CA LEU A 35 3.91 -7.81 16.43
C LEU A 35 3.42 -6.36 16.45
N VAL A 36 2.60 -6.01 15.48
CA VAL A 36 1.96 -4.69 15.42
C VAL A 36 0.72 -4.71 16.30
N LEU A 37 0.63 -3.76 17.22
CA LEU A 37 -0.50 -3.67 18.16
C LEU A 37 -1.72 -3.06 17.47
N ASN A 38 -2.91 -3.53 17.84
CA ASN A 38 -4.17 -2.99 17.32
C ASN A 38 -4.28 -1.47 17.54
N GLY A 39 -3.84 -0.99 18.71
CA GLY A 39 -3.82 0.44 19.03
C GLY A 39 -2.89 1.27 18.16
N GLU A 40 -1.77 0.71 17.73
CA GLU A 40 -0.85 1.39 16.82
C GLU A 40 -1.48 1.57 15.43
N VAL A 41 -2.18 0.54 14.94
CA VAL A 41 -2.92 0.61 13.67
C VAL A 41 -4.03 1.64 13.77
N ALA A 42 -4.81 1.60 14.85
CA ALA A 42 -5.90 2.54 15.10
C ALA A 42 -5.40 4.00 15.10
N GLN A 43 -4.32 4.25 15.78
CA GLN A 43 -3.72 5.58 15.86
C GLN A 43 -3.23 6.07 14.49
N ARG A 44 -2.55 5.22 13.75
CA ARG A 44 -2.03 5.59 12.42
C ARG A 44 -3.14 5.90 11.42
N LEU A 45 -4.23 5.17 11.46
CA LEU A 45 -5.35 5.34 10.54
C LEU A 45 -6.43 6.32 11.03
N GLY A 46 -6.29 6.83 12.25
CA GLY A 46 -7.27 7.76 12.81
C GLY A 46 -8.64 7.13 13.06
N VAL A 47 -8.67 5.86 13.41
CA VAL A 47 -9.90 5.11 13.74
C VAL A 47 -9.93 4.73 15.20
N THR A 48 -11.10 4.32 15.69
CA THR A 48 -11.20 3.81 17.07
C THR A 48 -10.52 2.44 17.21
N PRO A 49 -10.02 2.09 18.41
CA PRO A 49 -9.47 0.76 18.66
C PRO A 49 -10.46 -0.37 18.33
N ALA A 50 -11.74 -0.19 18.61
CA ALA A 50 -12.78 -1.16 18.29
C ALA A 50 -12.93 -1.37 16.78
N THR A 51 -12.90 -0.29 16.01
CA THR A 51 -12.96 -0.33 14.54
C THR A 51 -11.72 -1.05 14.00
N ALA A 52 -10.53 -0.72 14.48
CA ALA A 52 -9.30 -1.38 14.07
C ALA A 52 -9.33 -2.88 14.37
N THR A 53 -9.73 -3.27 15.57
CA THR A 53 -9.82 -4.67 15.97
C THR A 53 -10.78 -5.46 15.07
N SER A 54 -11.94 -4.90 14.78
CA SER A 54 -12.92 -5.51 13.88
C SER A 54 -12.36 -5.72 12.47
N MET A 55 -11.68 -4.73 11.93
CA MET A 55 -11.08 -4.82 10.59
C MET A 55 -9.90 -5.80 10.57
N LEU A 56 -9.06 -5.82 11.61
CA LEU A 56 -7.94 -6.75 11.70
C LEU A 56 -8.41 -8.21 11.76
N LYS A 57 -9.51 -8.48 12.46
CA LYS A 57 -10.14 -9.81 12.44
C LYS A 57 -10.63 -10.19 11.04
N ARG A 58 -11.21 -9.25 10.33
CA ARG A 58 -11.62 -9.45 8.92
C ARG A 58 -10.43 -9.74 8.01
N LEU A 59 -9.33 -9.00 8.16
CA LEU A 59 -8.08 -9.26 7.44
C LEU A 59 -7.55 -10.68 7.75
N ALA A 60 -7.66 -11.12 8.99
CA ALA A 60 -7.28 -12.49 9.38
C ALA A 60 -8.16 -13.53 8.69
N ASP A 61 -9.47 -13.32 8.64
CA ASP A 61 -10.40 -14.21 7.94
C ASP A 61 -10.10 -14.31 6.44
N LEU A 62 -9.59 -13.23 5.86
CA LEU A 62 -9.16 -13.17 4.46
C LEU A 62 -7.75 -13.73 4.22
N GLY A 63 -7.04 -14.13 5.26
CA GLY A 63 -5.69 -14.67 5.16
C GLY A 63 -4.60 -13.63 4.90
N LEU A 64 -4.86 -12.35 5.19
CA LEU A 64 -3.91 -11.25 4.96
C LEU A 64 -3.06 -10.94 6.19
N VAL A 65 -3.54 -11.28 7.37
CA VAL A 65 -2.79 -11.15 8.63
C VAL A 65 -2.94 -12.40 9.47
N GLU A 66 -2.00 -12.64 10.36
CA GLU A 66 -2.14 -13.52 11.51
C GLU A 66 -2.51 -12.66 12.71
N TYR A 67 -3.63 -13.00 13.35
CA TYR A 67 -4.16 -12.26 14.49
C TYR A 67 -3.90 -13.04 15.78
N PHE A 68 -3.19 -12.42 16.70
CA PHE A 68 -2.88 -12.99 18.02
C PHE A 68 -3.64 -12.20 19.08
N PRO A 69 -4.72 -12.74 19.65
CA PRO A 69 -5.52 -12.02 20.63
C PRO A 69 -4.65 -11.44 21.76
N TYR A 70 -4.87 -10.18 22.08
CA TYR A 70 -4.15 -9.39 23.09
C TYR A 70 -2.65 -9.13 22.80
N LYS A 71 -2.12 -9.67 21.70
CA LYS A 71 -0.69 -9.53 21.36
C LYS A 71 -0.43 -8.68 20.13
N GLY A 72 -1.34 -8.70 19.17
CA GLY A 72 -1.21 -7.93 17.93
C GLY A 72 -1.35 -8.75 16.67
N VAL A 73 -0.84 -8.21 15.57
CA VAL A 73 -0.93 -8.82 14.24
C VAL A 73 0.41 -8.81 13.53
N SER A 74 0.54 -9.71 12.56
CA SER A 74 1.59 -9.69 11.56
C SER A 74 1.00 -9.95 10.17
N LEU A 75 1.59 -9.36 9.13
CA LEU A 75 1.18 -9.65 7.76
C LEU A 75 1.58 -11.08 7.36
N THR A 76 0.68 -11.75 6.66
CA THR A 76 1.02 -12.97 5.91
C THR A 76 1.75 -12.59 4.63
N PRO A 77 2.37 -13.56 3.91
CA PRO A 77 2.91 -13.28 2.58
C PRO A 77 1.91 -12.64 1.62
N ALA A 78 0.64 -13.06 1.67
CA ALA A 78 -0.43 -12.46 0.87
C ALA A 78 -0.72 -11.01 1.29
N GLY A 79 -0.77 -10.74 2.58
CA GLY A 79 -0.95 -9.37 3.11
C GLY A 79 0.22 -8.45 2.78
N GLU A 80 1.43 -8.98 2.84
CA GLU A 80 2.64 -8.22 2.45
C GLU A 80 2.61 -7.82 0.97
N LYS A 81 2.16 -8.70 0.08
CA LYS A 81 1.98 -8.37 -1.34
C LYS A 81 0.96 -7.26 -1.55
N VAL A 82 -0.16 -7.30 -0.85
CA VAL A 82 -1.17 -6.22 -0.90
C VAL A 82 -0.55 -4.89 -0.47
N ALA A 83 0.17 -4.87 0.64
CA ALA A 83 0.83 -3.67 1.11
C ALA A 83 1.85 -3.12 0.12
N LEU A 84 2.71 -3.97 -0.42
CA LEU A 84 3.76 -3.58 -1.38
C LEU A 84 3.17 -3.08 -2.69
N GLU A 85 2.07 -3.65 -3.16
CA GLU A 85 1.38 -3.18 -4.36
C GLU A 85 0.85 -1.75 -4.17
N VAL A 86 0.18 -1.48 -3.07
CA VAL A 86 -0.32 -0.14 -2.75
C VAL A 86 0.82 0.86 -2.60
N ILE A 87 1.89 0.47 -1.92
CA ILE A 87 3.07 1.32 -1.74
C ILE A 87 3.73 1.62 -3.09
N ARG A 88 3.84 0.63 -3.98
CA ARG A 88 4.34 0.84 -5.34
C ARG A 88 3.48 1.86 -6.10
N HIS A 89 2.16 1.68 -6.10
CA HIS A 89 1.22 2.62 -6.71
C HIS A 89 1.40 4.03 -6.17
N HIS A 90 1.43 4.18 -4.85
CA HIS A 90 1.61 5.46 -4.19
C HIS A 90 2.88 6.18 -4.66
N ARG A 91 4.02 5.52 -4.59
CA ARG A 91 5.32 6.11 -4.91
C ARG A 91 5.48 6.40 -6.40
N LEU A 92 4.95 5.55 -7.28
CA LEU A 92 4.92 5.81 -8.72
C LEU A 92 4.04 7.02 -9.06
N ILE A 93 2.88 7.13 -8.42
CA ILE A 93 1.97 8.27 -8.61
C ILE A 93 2.63 9.56 -8.13
N GLU A 94 3.26 9.57 -6.97
CA GLU A 94 4.02 10.74 -6.49
C GLU A 94 5.08 11.18 -7.50
N ALA A 95 5.86 10.24 -8.03
CA ALA A 95 6.87 10.51 -9.02
C ALA A 95 6.26 11.08 -10.30
N TYR A 96 5.16 10.51 -10.78
CA TYR A 96 4.49 10.99 -11.99
C TYR A 96 3.90 12.39 -11.81
N LEU A 97 3.19 12.63 -10.71
CA LEU A 97 2.60 13.93 -10.42
C LEU A 97 3.67 15.03 -10.32
N SER A 98 4.80 14.72 -9.70
CA SER A 98 5.91 15.64 -9.57
C SER A 98 6.64 15.86 -10.88
N GLU A 99 7.12 14.81 -11.53
CA GLU A 99 7.99 14.91 -12.71
C GLU A 99 7.24 15.24 -13.99
N ALA A 100 6.08 14.64 -14.24
CA ALA A 100 5.34 14.84 -15.48
C ALA A 100 4.38 16.01 -15.41
N LEU A 101 3.77 16.29 -14.27
CA LEU A 101 2.76 17.33 -14.12
C LEU A 101 3.25 18.55 -13.34
N GLY A 102 4.43 18.50 -12.75
CA GLY A 102 4.99 19.61 -11.98
C GLY A 102 4.21 19.95 -10.72
N MET A 103 3.51 18.97 -10.15
CA MET A 103 2.79 19.18 -8.89
C MET A 103 3.77 19.48 -7.75
N PRO A 104 3.50 20.48 -6.89
CA PRO A 104 4.36 20.78 -5.75
C PRO A 104 4.52 19.59 -4.81
N GLU A 105 5.72 19.38 -4.31
CA GLU A 105 6.09 18.25 -3.46
C GLU A 105 5.24 18.14 -2.20
N ASP A 106 4.81 19.26 -1.62
CA ASP A 106 3.96 19.30 -0.44
C ASP A 106 2.50 18.86 -0.72
N ARG A 107 2.13 18.67 -1.99
CA ARG A 107 0.78 18.26 -2.41
C ARG A 107 0.70 16.87 -3.00
N VAL A 108 1.80 16.33 -3.51
CA VAL A 108 1.78 15.03 -4.22
C VAL A 108 1.38 13.88 -3.31
N HIS A 109 1.75 13.93 -2.04
CA HIS A 109 1.43 12.87 -1.08
C HIS A 109 -0.08 12.68 -0.90
N GLU A 110 -0.80 13.76 -0.67
CA GLU A 110 -2.26 13.72 -0.48
C GLU A 110 -2.99 13.19 -1.71
N GLU A 111 -2.58 13.65 -2.90
CA GLU A 111 -3.16 13.17 -4.16
C GLU A 111 -2.86 11.68 -4.38
N ALA A 112 -1.63 11.25 -4.10
CA ALA A 112 -1.24 9.86 -4.26
C ALA A 112 -2.00 8.94 -3.30
N GLU A 113 -2.27 9.38 -2.07
CA GLU A 113 -3.05 8.61 -1.09
C GLU A 113 -4.47 8.29 -1.56
N VAL A 114 -5.06 9.17 -2.37
CA VAL A 114 -6.37 8.91 -2.97
C VAL A 114 -6.22 8.01 -4.21
N LEU A 115 -5.34 8.37 -5.12
CA LEU A 115 -5.22 7.72 -6.42
C LEU A 115 -4.65 6.30 -6.35
N GLU A 116 -3.86 5.99 -5.34
CA GLU A 116 -3.21 4.67 -5.20
C GLU A 116 -4.18 3.48 -5.21
N HIS A 117 -5.43 3.71 -4.79
CA HIS A 117 -6.46 2.68 -4.75
C HIS A 117 -7.23 2.49 -6.07
N TYR A 118 -7.03 3.39 -7.04
CA TYR A 118 -7.87 3.47 -8.23
C TYR A 118 -7.14 3.15 -9.54
N ILE A 119 -5.81 3.09 -9.53
CA ILE A 119 -5.08 2.83 -10.76
C ILE A 119 -5.12 1.35 -11.13
N SER A 120 -5.25 1.08 -12.42
CA SER A 120 -5.13 -0.28 -12.96
C SER A 120 -3.66 -0.68 -13.11
N GLU A 121 -3.43 -1.99 -13.24
CA GLU A 121 -2.08 -2.50 -13.55
C GLU A 121 -1.54 -1.92 -14.87
N GLU A 122 -2.41 -1.78 -15.88
CA GLU A 122 -2.04 -1.17 -17.16
C GLU A 122 -1.57 0.27 -16.97
N LEU A 123 -2.29 1.08 -16.20
CA LEU A 123 -1.90 2.45 -15.91
C LEU A 123 -0.60 2.51 -15.12
N GLU A 124 -0.41 1.64 -14.15
CA GLU A 124 0.82 1.52 -13.39
C GLU A 124 2.03 1.27 -14.30
N GLU A 125 1.91 0.30 -15.22
CA GLU A 125 2.95 -0.04 -16.17
C GLU A 125 3.28 1.15 -17.10
N LEU A 126 2.25 1.85 -17.57
CA LEU A 126 2.43 3.04 -18.42
C LEU A 126 3.11 4.18 -17.68
N ILE A 127 2.76 4.40 -16.42
CA ILE A 127 3.41 5.41 -15.57
C ILE A 127 4.87 5.04 -15.34
N ALA A 128 5.16 3.81 -14.97
CA ALA A 128 6.52 3.34 -14.74
C ALA A 128 7.38 3.47 -16.01
N ALA A 129 6.85 3.06 -17.15
CA ALA A 129 7.54 3.18 -18.43
C ALA A 129 7.79 4.65 -18.82
N LYS A 130 6.81 5.52 -18.60
CA LYS A 130 6.94 6.97 -18.88
C LYS A 130 8.06 7.62 -18.06
N LEU A 131 8.23 7.17 -16.82
CA LEU A 131 9.25 7.67 -15.89
C LEU A 131 10.61 6.97 -16.06
N GLY A 132 10.74 5.99 -16.98
CA GLY A 132 11.96 5.24 -17.19
C GLY A 132 12.24 4.20 -16.11
N GLU A 133 11.22 3.55 -15.57
CA GLU A 133 11.29 2.54 -14.50
C GLU A 133 12.02 3.09 -13.26
N PRO A 134 11.48 4.10 -12.58
CA PRO A 134 12.15 4.76 -11.47
C PRO A 134 12.29 3.83 -10.28
N ARG A 135 13.41 3.93 -9.57
CA ARG A 135 13.69 3.15 -8.36
C ARG A 135 13.39 3.89 -7.07
N HIS A 136 13.22 5.20 -7.16
CA HIS A 136 12.96 6.07 -6.02
C HIS A 136 11.89 7.09 -6.37
N ASP A 137 11.11 7.50 -5.36
CA ASP A 137 10.16 8.59 -5.48
C ASP A 137 10.86 9.96 -5.35
N PRO A 138 10.14 11.11 -5.48
CA PRO A 138 10.75 12.43 -5.33
C PRO A 138 11.40 12.69 -3.97
N HIS A 139 11.00 11.95 -2.94
CA HIS A 139 11.57 12.07 -1.59
C HIS A 139 12.82 11.18 -1.41
N GLY A 140 13.25 10.45 -2.44
CA GLY A 140 14.35 9.49 -2.35
C GLY A 140 13.98 8.15 -1.73
N THR A 141 12.71 7.88 -1.54
CA THR A 141 12.22 6.62 -0.98
C THR A 141 12.19 5.52 -2.03
N PRO A 142 12.69 4.31 -1.75
CA PRO A 142 12.68 3.22 -2.73
C PRO A 142 11.26 2.84 -3.18
N ILE A 143 11.10 2.61 -4.47
CA ILE A 143 9.84 2.14 -5.05
C ILE A 143 9.91 0.61 -5.15
N PRO A 144 8.95 -0.14 -4.55
CA PRO A 144 8.88 -1.58 -4.74
C PRO A 144 8.81 -1.95 -6.23
N GLY A 145 9.54 -2.98 -6.63
CA GLY A 145 9.51 -3.47 -8.01
C GLY A 145 8.18 -4.11 -8.38
N PRO A 146 7.97 -4.41 -9.68
CA PRO A 146 6.75 -5.07 -10.16
C PRO A 146 6.61 -6.52 -9.66
N ASP A 147 7.68 -7.11 -9.16
CA ASP A 147 7.69 -8.42 -8.50
C ASP A 147 7.11 -8.40 -7.08
N LEU A 148 6.83 -7.21 -6.55
CA LEU A 148 6.32 -6.98 -5.19
C LEU A 148 7.20 -7.62 -4.10
N LEU A 149 8.50 -7.64 -4.34
CA LEU A 149 9.47 -7.95 -3.30
C LEU A 149 9.78 -6.68 -2.49
N PRO A 150 10.08 -6.83 -1.20
CA PRO A 150 10.55 -5.69 -0.42
C PRO A 150 11.74 -5.04 -1.11
N PRO A 151 11.76 -3.70 -1.22
CA PRO A 151 12.91 -3.03 -1.79
C PRO A 151 14.14 -3.42 -0.99
N THR A 152 15.15 -3.94 -1.66
CA THR A 152 16.42 -4.16 -1.01
C THR A 152 17.02 -2.80 -0.69
N TRP A 153 17.14 -2.51 0.58
CA TRP A 153 17.96 -1.40 1.03
C TRP A 153 19.39 -1.76 0.61
N ASP A 154 19.95 -0.98 -0.29
CA ASP A 154 21.39 -1.03 -0.43
C ASP A 154 21.98 -0.69 0.92
N ALA A 155 22.32 -1.71 1.66
CA ALA A 155 23.06 -1.57 2.89
C ALA A 155 24.43 -1.01 2.51
N ARG A 156 24.55 0.28 2.69
CA ARG A 156 25.86 0.89 2.71
C ARG A 156 26.28 1.17 4.11
#